data_84a3977d6976e73d3cb5aad804377ea8
#
_entry.id   84a3977d6976e73d3cb5aad804377ea8
#
_cell.length_a   1.000
_cell.length_b   1.000
_cell.length_c   1.000
_cell.angle_alpha   90.00
_cell.angle_beta   90.00
_cell.angle_gamma   90.00
#
_symmetry.space_group_name_H-M   'P 1'
#
loop_
_entity.id
_entity.type
_entity.pdbx_description
1 polymer ?
#
loop_
_entity_poly.entity_id
_entity_poly.type
_entity_poly.pdbx_seq_one_letter_code
_entity_poly.pdbx_strand_id
1 'polypeptide(L)'
;MRLFQKAIRRAKLDVAYSKGFSPHQIISFAAPMPLGMTSEGEYFDGEFNSVTSAEDMMNRLNAVLPEGVKVHDIVLLDDKAKPSMAIVSASDYYIYKNEECENDTLDILNQSIDLMMSKPAVEIIKKTKSKEELSDIKPLIYDIKPYKEGIYMLLASGSKDNLKPELVIEALCKEAGVFYNRYDYMIHRIETYMGERDKLESLSCEGERF
;
A
#
# COMPACT_ATOMS: atom_id res chain seq x y z
N MET A 1 -6.12 -11.98 1.50
CA MET A 1 -5.84 -13.39 1.17
C MET A 1 -7.12 -14.23 0.95
N ARG A 2 -7.93 -14.54 1.96
CA ARG A 2 -9.11 -15.46 1.83
C ARG A 2 -10.13 -15.04 0.76
N LEU A 3 -10.33 -13.73 0.55
CA LEU A 3 -11.23 -13.22 -0.48
C LEU A 3 -10.78 -13.67 -1.87
N PHE A 4 -9.53 -13.38 -2.24
CA PHE A 4 -8.97 -13.73 -3.55
C PHE A 4 -8.85 -15.25 -3.75
N GLN A 5 -8.51 -16.02 -2.71
CA GLN A 5 -8.53 -17.48 -2.80
C GLN A 5 -9.92 -18.04 -3.16
N LYS A 6 -10.98 -17.43 -2.61
CA LYS A 6 -12.37 -17.82 -2.96
C LYS A 6 -12.76 -17.32 -4.35
N ALA A 7 -12.35 -16.09 -4.72
CA ALA A 7 -12.64 -15.51 -6.03
C ALA A 7 -11.99 -16.33 -7.17
N ILE A 8 -10.71 -16.65 -7.06
CA ILE A 8 -9.97 -17.48 -8.02
C ILE A 8 -10.67 -18.82 -8.24
N ARG A 9 -11.11 -19.49 -7.17
CA ARG A 9 -11.86 -20.74 -7.26
C ARG A 9 -13.22 -20.57 -7.96
N ARG A 10 -13.99 -19.52 -7.60
CA ARG A 10 -15.30 -19.24 -8.21
C ARG A 10 -15.15 -18.87 -9.68
N ALA A 11 -14.11 -18.11 -10.02
CA ALA A 11 -13.75 -17.76 -11.38
C ALA A 11 -13.24 -18.97 -12.20
N LYS A 12 -13.02 -20.12 -11.54
CA LYS A 12 -12.49 -21.36 -12.16
C LYS A 12 -11.16 -21.13 -12.87
N LEU A 13 -10.29 -20.30 -12.30
CA LEU A 13 -8.93 -20.13 -12.77
C LEU A 13 -8.06 -21.29 -12.26
N ASP A 14 -7.20 -21.80 -13.13
CA ASP A 14 -6.36 -22.99 -12.86
C ASP A 14 -5.09 -22.61 -12.06
N VAL A 15 -5.31 -22.13 -10.83
CA VAL A 15 -4.23 -21.71 -9.93
C VAL A 15 -3.42 -22.90 -9.43
N ALA A 16 -2.10 -22.75 -9.38
CA ALA A 16 -1.21 -23.76 -8.82
C ALA A 16 -1.32 -23.84 -7.29
N TYR A 17 -1.06 -25.02 -6.75
CA TYR A 17 -1.08 -25.30 -5.32
C TYR A 17 0.31 -25.72 -4.82
N SER A 18 0.62 -25.30 -3.60
CA SER A 18 1.84 -25.71 -2.92
C SER A 18 1.87 -27.23 -2.71
N LYS A 19 3.09 -27.81 -2.71
CA LYS A 19 3.33 -29.22 -2.39
C LYS A 19 3.27 -29.45 -0.89
N GLY A 20 2.88 -30.65 -0.45
CA GLY A 20 2.92 -31.04 0.96
C GLY A 20 1.54 -31.43 1.53
N PHE A 21 1.46 -31.55 2.85
CA PHE A 21 0.27 -32.08 3.56
C PHE A 21 -0.90 -31.12 3.64
N SER A 22 -0.68 -29.81 3.42
CA SER A 22 -1.72 -28.78 3.46
C SER A 22 -1.61 -27.86 2.23
N PRO A 23 -2.03 -28.35 1.04
CA PRO A 23 -1.91 -27.57 -0.19
C PRO A 23 -2.71 -26.26 -0.11
N HIS A 24 -2.08 -25.16 -0.49
CA HIS A 24 -2.71 -23.85 -0.61
C HIS A 24 -2.37 -23.23 -1.96
N GLN A 25 -3.24 -22.36 -2.46
CA GLN A 25 -3.01 -21.62 -3.70
C GLN A 25 -1.72 -20.81 -3.58
N ILE A 26 -0.87 -20.88 -4.59
CA ILE A 26 0.38 -20.11 -4.66
C ILE A 26 0.01 -18.70 -5.11
N ILE A 27 -0.32 -17.85 -4.15
CA ILE A 27 -0.59 -16.42 -4.32
C ILE A 27 0.05 -15.62 -3.21
N SER A 28 0.59 -14.44 -3.53
CA SER A 28 1.16 -13.50 -2.55
C SER A 28 0.83 -12.06 -2.89
N PHE A 29 0.64 -11.21 -1.89
CA PHE A 29 0.40 -9.79 -2.07
C PHE A 29 1.72 -9.02 -1.96
N ALA A 30 1.90 -8.03 -2.82
CA ALA A 30 3.09 -7.18 -2.83
C ALA A 30 3.22 -6.38 -1.51
N ALA A 31 2.16 -5.67 -1.13
CA ALA A 31 2.11 -4.89 0.12
C ALA A 31 0.71 -5.00 0.73
N PRO A 32 0.49 -5.90 1.72
CA PRO A 32 -0.83 -6.09 2.31
C PRO A 32 -1.44 -4.78 2.81
N MET A 33 -2.68 -4.50 2.40
CA MET A 33 -3.42 -3.30 2.79
C MET A 33 -3.96 -3.43 4.22
N PRO A 34 -3.73 -2.45 5.12
CA PRO A 34 -4.35 -2.42 6.44
C PRO A 34 -5.86 -2.17 6.37
N LEU A 35 -6.58 -2.55 7.43
CA LEU A 35 -8.00 -2.21 7.59
C LEU A 35 -8.19 -0.70 7.78
N GLY A 36 -9.23 -0.15 7.16
CA GLY A 36 -9.57 1.28 7.24
C GLY A 36 -8.83 2.14 6.22
N MET A 37 -8.16 1.51 5.25
CA MET A 37 -7.52 2.17 4.11
C MET A 37 -8.23 1.76 2.83
N THR A 38 -8.31 2.67 1.86
CA THR A 38 -8.69 2.38 0.47
C THR A 38 -7.46 2.41 -0.41
N SER A 39 -7.51 1.79 -1.59
CA SER A 39 -6.36 1.76 -2.50
C SER A 39 -6.77 1.54 -3.95
N GLU A 40 -5.97 2.08 -4.87
CA GLU A 40 -5.97 1.81 -6.30
C GLU A 40 -4.70 1.07 -6.75
N GLY A 41 -3.64 1.06 -5.93
CA GLY A 41 -2.32 0.51 -6.24
C GLY A 41 -2.00 -0.79 -5.48
N GLU A 42 -2.88 -1.80 -5.57
CA GLU A 42 -2.66 -3.11 -4.94
C GLU A 42 -2.26 -4.17 -5.97
N TYR A 43 -1.22 -4.93 -5.65
CA TYR A 43 -0.69 -5.99 -6.52
C TYR A 43 -0.63 -7.32 -5.80
N PHE A 44 -0.85 -8.40 -6.54
CA PHE A 44 -0.58 -9.75 -6.05
C PHE A 44 -0.07 -10.64 -7.19
N ASP A 45 0.86 -11.52 -6.85
CA ASP A 45 1.36 -12.56 -7.73
C ASP A 45 0.54 -13.84 -7.57
N GLY A 46 0.37 -14.58 -8.63
CA GLY A 46 -0.24 -15.90 -8.61
C GLY A 46 0.41 -16.82 -9.62
N GLU A 47 0.66 -18.09 -9.24
CA GLU A 47 1.08 -19.12 -10.17
C GLU A 47 -0.13 -19.87 -10.72
N PHE A 48 -0.17 -20.07 -12.04
CA PHE A 48 -1.27 -20.77 -12.72
C PHE A 48 -0.72 -21.92 -13.57
N ASN A 49 -1.38 -23.09 -13.52
CA ASN A 49 -0.97 -24.25 -14.35
C ASN A 49 -1.34 -24.04 -15.82
N SER A 50 -2.44 -23.32 -16.06
CA SER A 50 -2.86 -22.89 -17.39
C SER A 50 -3.53 -21.52 -17.32
N VAL A 51 -3.38 -20.72 -18.36
CA VAL A 51 -3.96 -19.37 -18.48
C VAL A 51 -4.78 -19.28 -19.76
N THR A 52 -5.80 -18.44 -19.73
CA THR A 52 -6.49 -17.91 -20.91
C THR A 52 -5.96 -16.51 -21.20
N SER A 53 -6.63 -15.69 -21.99
CA SER A 53 -6.20 -14.29 -22.14
C SER A 53 -6.35 -13.50 -20.83
N ALA A 54 -5.52 -12.49 -20.63
CA ALA A 54 -5.61 -11.56 -19.49
C ALA A 54 -7.04 -10.99 -19.35
N GLU A 55 -7.67 -10.62 -20.46
CA GLU A 55 -9.03 -10.10 -20.48
C GLU A 55 -10.07 -11.13 -19.97
N ASP A 56 -10.00 -12.39 -20.41
CA ASP A 56 -10.91 -13.44 -19.93
C ASP A 56 -10.73 -13.68 -18.43
N MET A 57 -9.48 -13.82 -17.98
CA MET A 57 -9.18 -14.02 -16.56
C MET A 57 -9.67 -12.86 -15.70
N MET A 58 -9.44 -11.62 -16.13
CA MET A 58 -9.88 -10.40 -15.46
C MET A 58 -11.41 -10.32 -15.39
N ASN A 59 -12.11 -10.59 -16.48
CA ASN A 59 -13.58 -10.58 -16.54
C ASN A 59 -14.18 -11.63 -15.60
N ARG A 60 -13.62 -12.84 -15.58
CA ARG A 60 -14.06 -13.93 -14.69
C ARG A 60 -13.82 -13.63 -13.22
N LEU A 61 -12.69 -12.99 -12.86
CA LEU A 61 -12.43 -12.53 -11.49
C LEU A 61 -13.40 -11.43 -11.07
N ASN A 62 -13.57 -10.41 -11.91
CA ASN A 62 -14.44 -9.28 -11.59
C ASN A 62 -15.92 -9.68 -11.49
N ALA A 63 -16.36 -10.72 -12.19
CA ALA A 63 -17.73 -11.25 -12.10
C ALA A 63 -18.04 -11.89 -10.73
N VAL A 64 -17.03 -12.26 -9.93
CA VAL A 64 -17.19 -12.97 -8.65
C VAL A 64 -16.65 -12.20 -7.44
N LEU A 65 -15.95 -11.08 -7.68
CA LEU A 65 -15.49 -10.19 -6.62
C LEU A 65 -16.64 -9.37 -6.06
N PRO A 66 -16.63 -9.02 -4.77
CA PRO A 66 -17.64 -8.14 -4.18
C PRO A 66 -17.49 -6.71 -4.69
N GLU A 67 -18.55 -5.94 -4.53
CA GLU A 67 -18.53 -4.50 -4.76
C GLU A 67 -17.37 -3.83 -4.00
N GLY A 68 -16.72 -2.83 -4.62
CA GLY A 68 -15.57 -2.13 -4.06
C GLY A 68 -14.23 -2.83 -4.28
N VAL A 69 -14.20 -4.04 -4.87
CA VAL A 69 -12.95 -4.75 -5.23
C VAL A 69 -12.94 -5.10 -6.70
N LYS A 70 -11.94 -4.60 -7.43
CA LYS A 70 -11.83 -4.80 -8.88
C LYS A 70 -10.39 -5.10 -9.29
N VAL A 71 -10.22 -6.05 -10.19
CA VAL A 71 -8.96 -6.29 -10.91
C VAL A 71 -8.94 -5.39 -12.14
N HIS A 72 -7.91 -4.57 -12.27
CA HIS A 72 -7.77 -3.58 -13.34
C HIS A 72 -6.93 -4.09 -14.50
N ASP A 73 -5.92 -4.91 -14.21
CA ASP A 73 -5.05 -5.50 -15.21
C ASP A 73 -4.49 -6.86 -14.74
N ILE A 74 -4.06 -7.67 -15.67
CA ILE A 74 -3.34 -8.93 -15.45
C ILE A 74 -2.21 -8.97 -16.47
N VAL A 75 -0.99 -9.20 -15.99
CA VAL A 75 0.21 -9.31 -16.82
C VAL A 75 0.92 -10.62 -16.55
N LEU A 76 1.64 -11.12 -17.55
CA LEU A 76 2.51 -12.28 -17.41
C LEU A 76 3.88 -11.81 -16.95
N LEU A 77 4.37 -12.39 -15.87
CA LEU A 77 5.73 -12.15 -15.38
C LEU A 77 6.70 -13.17 -16.00
N ASP A 78 7.96 -12.76 -16.18
CA ASP A 78 9.03 -13.70 -16.54
C ASP A 78 9.19 -14.76 -15.45
N ASP A 79 9.50 -16.01 -15.83
CA ASP A 79 9.72 -17.14 -14.88
C ASP A 79 10.81 -16.85 -13.83
N LYS A 80 11.70 -15.91 -14.09
CA LYS A 80 12.76 -15.47 -13.18
C LYS A 80 12.45 -14.18 -12.44
N ALA A 81 11.26 -13.61 -12.65
CA ALA A 81 10.85 -12.41 -11.96
C ALA A 81 10.88 -12.62 -10.44
N LYS A 82 11.35 -11.63 -9.72
CA LYS A 82 11.30 -11.67 -8.26
C LYS A 82 9.84 -11.47 -7.81
N PRO A 83 9.43 -12.14 -6.71
CA PRO A 83 8.10 -11.89 -6.15
C PRO A 83 7.87 -10.40 -5.88
N SER A 84 6.70 -9.88 -6.23
CA SER A 84 6.36 -8.45 -6.04
C SER A 84 6.60 -7.97 -4.61
N MET A 85 6.30 -8.80 -3.60
CA MET A 85 6.59 -8.51 -2.19
C MET A 85 8.08 -8.26 -1.89
N ALA A 86 8.99 -8.80 -2.69
CA ALA A 86 10.44 -8.65 -2.50
C ALA A 86 11.01 -7.40 -3.19
N ILE A 87 10.31 -6.85 -4.16
CA ILE A 87 10.77 -5.69 -4.95
C ILE A 87 10.10 -4.38 -4.55
N VAL A 88 9.00 -4.41 -3.81
CA VAL A 88 8.35 -3.20 -3.27
C VAL A 88 9.34 -2.39 -2.45
N SER A 89 9.41 -1.09 -2.73
CA SER A 89 10.31 -0.15 -2.07
C SER A 89 9.64 1.13 -1.58
N ALA A 90 8.52 1.54 -2.19
CA ALA A 90 7.76 2.71 -1.79
C ALA A 90 6.27 2.54 -2.08
N SER A 91 5.45 3.37 -1.42
CA SER A 91 4.05 3.57 -1.76
C SER A 91 3.69 5.03 -1.53
N ASP A 92 2.80 5.55 -2.35
CA ASP A 92 2.27 6.88 -2.12
C ASP A 92 0.82 6.84 -1.64
N TYR A 93 0.47 7.92 -0.94
CA TYR A 93 -0.79 8.01 -0.23
C TYR A 93 -1.40 9.40 -0.37
N TYR A 94 -2.72 9.43 -0.41
CA TYR A 94 -3.53 10.62 -0.21
C TYR A 94 -4.24 10.53 1.13
N ILE A 95 -4.02 11.54 1.96
CA ILE A 95 -4.63 11.68 3.27
C ILE A 95 -5.66 12.79 3.19
N TYR A 96 -6.90 12.51 3.60
CA TYR A 96 -7.99 13.47 3.58
C TYR A 96 -8.85 13.34 4.83
N LYS A 97 -9.69 14.34 5.08
CA LYS A 97 -10.58 14.37 6.24
C LYS A 97 -11.62 13.26 6.15
N ASN A 98 -11.88 12.62 7.28
CA ASN A 98 -13.07 11.78 7.40
C ASN A 98 -14.30 12.69 7.55
N GLU A 99 -15.24 12.60 6.61
CA GLU A 99 -16.45 13.44 6.58
C GLU A 99 -17.35 13.27 7.81
N GLU A 100 -17.26 12.13 8.50
CA GLU A 100 -18.01 11.87 9.73
C GLU A 100 -17.44 12.58 10.97
N CYS A 101 -16.24 13.21 10.84
CA CYS A 101 -15.57 13.89 11.94
C CYS A 101 -15.72 15.41 11.81
N GLU A 102 -16.09 16.07 12.95
CA GLU A 102 -16.27 17.50 13.01
C GLU A 102 -14.93 18.27 12.91
N ASN A 103 -13.86 17.69 13.45
CA ASN A 103 -12.54 18.32 13.48
C ASN A 103 -11.92 18.36 12.09
N ASP A 104 -11.56 19.57 11.63
CA ASP A 104 -10.77 19.78 10.44
C ASP A 104 -9.42 20.38 10.81
N THR A 105 -8.40 19.55 10.77
CA THR A 105 -7.04 19.94 11.12
C THR A 105 -6.09 19.91 9.92
N LEU A 106 -6.56 19.51 8.73
CA LEU A 106 -5.70 19.34 7.57
C LEU A 106 -4.98 20.62 7.14
N ASP A 107 -5.64 21.77 7.20
CA ASP A 107 -5.00 23.05 6.87
C ASP A 107 -3.84 23.38 7.83
N ILE A 108 -4.03 23.12 9.13
CA ILE A 108 -2.98 23.33 10.14
C ILE A 108 -1.84 22.33 9.93
N LEU A 109 -2.15 21.06 9.59
CA LEU A 109 -1.15 20.06 9.28
C LEU A 109 -0.36 20.44 8.02
N ASN A 110 -1.03 20.90 6.96
CA ASN A 110 -0.39 21.36 5.74
C ASN A 110 0.61 22.50 5.99
N GLN A 111 0.24 23.47 6.82
CA GLN A 111 1.13 24.58 7.22
C GLN A 111 2.33 24.10 8.05
N SER A 112 2.24 22.98 8.72
CA SER A 112 3.29 22.42 9.57
C SER A 112 4.27 21.50 8.84
N ILE A 113 4.00 21.15 7.57
CA ILE A 113 4.86 20.24 6.77
C ILE A 113 6.28 20.79 6.68
N ASP A 114 6.44 22.02 6.21
CA ASP A 114 7.75 22.63 5.99
C ASP A 114 8.54 22.74 7.30
N LEU A 115 7.86 23.10 8.40
CA LEU A 115 8.46 23.17 9.73
C LEU A 115 8.96 21.80 10.19
N MET A 116 8.13 20.76 10.07
CA MET A 116 8.53 19.39 10.40
C MET A 116 9.73 18.92 9.56
N MET A 117 9.66 19.16 8.25
CA MET A 117 10.71 18.70 7.31
C MET A 117 12.01 19.53 7.38
N SER A 118 11.99 20.74 7.94
CA SER A 118 13.20 21.54 8.19
C SER A 118 14.06 21.02 9.35
N LYS A 119 13.48 20.22 10.26
CA LYS A 119 14.19 19.65 11.40
C LYS A 119 15.28 18.65 10.96
N PRO A 120 16.35 18.49 11.74
CA PRO A 120 17.38 17.50 11.43
C PRO A 120 16.85 16.06 11.48
N ALA A 121 15.87 15.76 12.32
CA ALA A 121 15.21 14.48 12.48
C ALA A 121 13.71 14.64 12.77
N VAL A 122 12.89 13.67 12.37
CA VAL A 122 11.47 13.54 12.72
C VAL A 122 11.33 12.31 13.60
N GLU A 123 11.36 12.53 14.92
CA GLU A 123 11.39 11.47 15.89
C GLU A 123 10.00 11.03 16.35
N ILE A 124 9.75 9.73 16.29
CA ILE A 124 8.55 9.08 16.82
C ILE A 124 8.92 7.96 17.80
N ILE A 125 8.01 7.64 18.70
CA ILE A 125 8.16 6.47 19.58
C ILE A 125 7.50 5.26 18.90
N LYS A 126 8.31 4.36 18.35
CA LYS A 126 7.81 3.06 17.85
C LYS A 126 7.57 2.12 19.04
N LYS A 127 6.30 1.75 19.24
CA LYS A 127 5.92 0.74 20.23
C LYS A 127 5.94 -0.65 19.60
N THR A 128 6.80 -1.51 20.06
CA THR A 128 6.78 -2.95 19.77
C THR A 128 6.24 -3.70 20.99
N LYS A 129 5.92 -5.00 20.85
CA LYS A 129 5.40 -5.80 21.96
C LYS A 129 6.33 -5.85 23.20
N SER A 130 7.62 -5.53 23.05
CA SER A 130 8.64 -5.65 24.08
C SER A 130 9.49 -4.40 24.31
N LYS A 131 9.37 -3.36 23.48
CA LYS A 131 10.19 -2.15 23.54
C LYS A 131 9.47 -0.93 23.04
N GLU A 132 9.71 0.21 23.68
CA GLU A 132 9.51 1.54 23.10
C GLU A 132 10.89 2.05 22.63
N GLU A 133 11.00 2.41 21.37
CA GLU A 133 12.24 2.89 20.77
C GLU A 133 11.99 4.18 20.00
N LEU A 134 12.84 5.18 20.28
CA LEU A 134 12.86 6.41 19.51
C LEU A 134 13.44 6.12 18.13
N SER A 135 12.71 6.51 17.09
CA SER A 135 13.09 6.26 15.70
C SER A 135 12.92 7.52 14.88
N ASP A 136 13.96 7.91 14.14
CA ASP A 136 13.86 8.95 13.13
C ASP A 136 13.20 8.39 11.89
N ILE A 137 12.05 8.97 11.51
CA ILE A 137 11.31 8.59 10.30
C ILE A 137 11.58 9.49 9.11
N LYS A 138 12.31 10.60 9.28
CA LYS A 138 12.56 11.55 8.20
C LYS A 138 13.20 10.94 6.96
N PRO A 139 14.20 10.02 7.06
CA PRO A 139 14.79 9.36 5.88
C PRO A 139 13.79 8.50 5.09
N LEU A 140 12.70 8.05 5.73
CA LEU A 140 11.67 7.19 5.16
C LEU A 140 10.51 7.98 4.53
N ILE A 141 10.50 9.30 4.68
CA ILE A 141 9.58 10.22 4.00
C ILE A 141 10.30 10.70 2.73
N TYR A 142 9.87 10.20 1.57
CA TYR A 142 10.50 10.55 0.29
C TYR A 142 9.97 11.85 -0.28
N ASP A 143 8.65 12.07 -0.15
CA ASP A 143 7.97 13.33 -0.47
C ASP A 143 6.76 13.52 0.46
N ILE A 144 6.46 14.76 0.81
CA ILE A 144 5.25 15.14 1.53
C ILE A 144 4.88 16.57 1.17
N LYS A 145 3.62 16.80 0.82
CA LYS A 145 3.15 18.12 0.39
C LYS A 145 1.64 18.26 0.49
N PRO A 146 1.12 19.49 0.56
CA PRO A 146 -0.30 19.73 0.34
C PRO A 146 -0.74 19.20 -1.03
N TYR A 147 -1.90 18.55 -1.07
CA TYR A 147 -2.44 18.01 -2.30
C TYR A 147 -3.97 17.96 -2.24
N LYS A 148 -4.66 18.62 -3.19
CA LYS A 148 -6.11 18.80 -3.15
C LYS A 148 -6.53 19.40 -1.80
N GLU A 149 -7.54 18.81 -1.16
CA GLU A 149 -8.02 19.18 0.17
C GLU A 149 -7.34 18.35 1.29
N GLY A 150 -6.16 17.85 1.06
CA GLY A 150 -5.46 16.95 1.99
C GLY A 150 -3.95 16.98 1.85
N ILE A 151 -3.32 15.85 2.12
CA ILE A 151 -1.86 15.69 2.12
C ILE A 151 -1.48 14.51 1.22
N TYR A 152 -0.54 14.74 0.31
CA TYR A 152 0.17 13.69 -0.41
C TYR A 152 1.40 13.26 0.37
N MET A 153 1.67 11.96 0.40
CA MET A 153 2.87 11.39 1.00
C MET A 153 3.43 10.28 0.10
N LEU A 154 4.73 10.31 -0.17
CA LEU A 154 5.48 9.20 -0.75
C LEU A 154 6.42 8.64 0.32
N LEU A 155 6.21 7.40 0.72
CA LEU A 155 6.86 6.79 1.87
C LEU A 155 7.59 5.50 1.51
N ALA A 156 8.68 5.21 2.20
CA ALA A 156 9.32 3.90 2.14
C ALA A 156 8.31 2.80 2.49
N SER A 157 8.20 1.78 1.65
CA SER A 157 7.30 0.64 1.82
C SER A 157 8.00 -0.62 1.30
N GLY A 158 8.22 -1.61 2.15
CA GLY A 158 8.88 -2.85 1.74
C GLY A 158 9.36 -3.67 2.93
N SER A 159 10.09 -4.72 2.63
CA SER A 159 10.60 -5.64 3.65
C SER A 159 11.77 -5.07 4.45
N LYS A 160 12.56 -4.18 3.86
CA LYS A 160 13.72 -3.55 4.51
C LYS A 160 13.30 -2.35 5.35
N ASP A 161 12.58 -1.43 4.73
CA ASP A 161 12.13 -0.19 5.33
C ASP A 161 10.63 -0.04 5.08
N ASN A 162 9.88 0.27 6.12
CA ASN A 162 8.44 0.46 6.01
C ASN A 162 7.97 1.54 6.98
N LEU A 163 7.41 2.61 6.44
CA LEU A 163 6.83 3.71 7.19
C LEU A 163 5.32 3.76 6.94
N LYS A 164 4.55 3.62 8.01
CA LYS A 164 3.09 3.74 7.94
C LYS A 164 2.68 5.21 7.87
N PRO A 165 1.72 5.59 6.99
CA PRO A 165 1.26 6.97 6.89
C PRO A 165 0.69 7.50 8.21
N GLU A 166 0.06 6.67 9.05
CA GLU A 166 -0.46 7.08 10.34
C GLU A 166 0.62 7.68 11.26
N LEU A 167 1.85 7.15 11.19
CA LEU A 167 2.97 7.64 12.00
C LEU A 167 3.43 9.03 11.53
N VAL A 168 3.32 9.31 10.25
CA VAL A 168 3.63 10.63 9.69
C VAL A 168 2.56 11.65 10.09
N ILE A 169 1.27 11.26 10.03
CA ILE A 169 0.16 12.10 10.49
C ILE A 169 0.31 12.40 11.99
N GLU A 170 0.64 11.40 12.80
CA GLU A 170 0.88 11.58 14.24
C GLU A 170 2.03 12.57 14.50
N ALA A 171 3.13 12.46 13.74
CA ALA A 171 4.25 13.40 13.83
C ALA A 171 3.86 14.83 13.42
N LEU A 172 3.06 14.97 12.34
CA LEU A 172 2.52 16.27 11.92
C LEU A 172 1.59 16.88 12.97
N CYS A 173 0.69 16.09 13.56
CA CYS A 173 -0.19 16.54 14.63
C CYS A 173 0.61 17.04 15.83
N LYS A 174 1.66 16.32 16.22
CA LYS A 174 2.57 16.74 17.29
C LYS A 174 3.28 18.06 16.95
N GLU A 175 3.71 18.22 15.71
CA GLU A 175 4.36 19.45 15.24
C GLU A 175 3.40 20.64 15.25
N ALA A 176 2.17 20.41 14.78
CA ALA A 176 1.10 21.41 14.73
C ALA A 176 0.49 21.72 16.10
N GLY A 177 0.82 20.96 17.14
CA GLY A 177 0.23 21.12 18.49
C GLY A 177 -1.24 20.70 18.56
N VAL A 178 -1.70 19.81 17.66
CA VAL A 178 -3.06 19.29 17.63
C VAL A 178 -3.10 17.84 18.13
N PHE A 179 -4.24 17.42 18.69
CA PHE A 179 -4.42 16.06 19.16
C PHE A 179 -4.58 15.10 17.96
N TYR A 180 -3.80 14.03 17.93
CA TYR A 180 -3.93 12.99 16.93
C TYR A 180 -5.07 12.03 17.29
N ASN A 181 -6.07 11.93 16.41
CA ASN A 181 -7.07 10.88 16.44
C ASN A 181 -7.09 10.17 15.08
N ARG A 182 -6.78 8.88 15.04
CA ARG A 182 -6.67 8.12 13.79
C ARG A 182 -7.96 8.11 12.96
N TYR A 183 -9.10 8.32 13.58
CA TYR A 183 -10.40 8.26 12.90
C TYR A 183 -10.77 9.58 12.20
N ASP A 184 -10.03 10.65 12.45
CA ASP A 184 -10.26 11.94 11.80
C ASP A 184 -9.73 11.95 10.35
N TYR A 185 -8.89 10.98 10.00
CA TYR A 185 -8.21 10.91 8.71
C TYR A 185 -8.56 9.64 7.95
N MET A 186 -8.88 9.80 6.68
CA MET A 186 -8.96 8.72 5.70
C MET A 186 -7.64 8.62 4.96
N ILE A 187 -7.20 7.39 4.71
CA ILE A 187 -5.94 7.11 4.02
C ILE A 187 -6.25 6.32 2.77
N HIS A 188 -5.81 6.82 1.64
CA HIS A 188 -5.93 6.18 0.34
C HIS A 188 -4.54 5.93 -0.23
N ARG A 189 -4.19 4.66 -0.52
CA ARG A 189 -2.97 4.33 -1.25
C ARG A 189 -3.23 4.53 -2.73
N ILE A 190 -2.44 5.37 -3.38
CA ILE A 190 -2.57 5.67 -4.80
C ILE A 190 -1.85 4.60 -5.62
N GLU A 191 -0.57 4.33 -5.27
CA GLU A 191 0.27 3.41 -6.03
C GLU A 191 1.32 2.73 -5.13
N THR A 192 1.86 1.62 -5.62
CA THR A 192 2.97 0.88 -5.02
C THR A 192 4.11 0.77 -6.03
N TYR A 193 5.31 1.09 -5.57
CA TYR A 193 6.49 1.27 -6.40
C TYR A 193 7.58 0.27 -6.08
N MET A 194 8.40 -0.03 -7.10
CA MET A 194 9.67 -0.73 -7.02
C MET A 194 10.83 0.21 -7.38
N GLY A 195 12.06 -0.23 -7.15
CA GLY A 195 13.27 0.50 -7.50
C GLY A 195 13.90 1.26 -6.35
N GLU A 196 14.87 2.10 -6.66
CA GLU A 196 15.54 2.97 -5.70
C GLU A 196 14.80 4.31 -5.57
N ARG A 197 14.99 4.99 -4.43
CA ARG A 197 14.30 6.27 -4.12
C ARG A 197 14.30 7.28 -5.26
N ASP A 198 15.42 7.39 -5.97
CA ASP A 198 15.59 8.38 -7.05
C ASP A 198 15.07 7.88 -8.40
N LYS A 199 14.69 6.59 -8.48
CA LYS A 199 14.18 5.95 -9.70
C LYS A 199 13.10 4.94 -9.33
N LEU A 200 11.94 5.45 -8.90
CA LEU A 200 10.78 4.65 -8.60
C LEU A 200 9.97 4.40 -9.87
N GLU A 201 9.58 3.15 -10.06
CA GLU A 201 8.71 2.71 -11.14
C GLU A 201 7.49 2.01 -10.52
N SER A 202 6.28 2.25 -11.07
CA SER A 202 5.08 1.55 -10.63
C SER A 202 5.23 0.05 -10.85
N LEU A 203 4.73 -0.77 -9.92
CA LEU A 203 4.65 -2.22 -10.11
C LEU A 203 3.80 -2.61 -11.33
N SER A 204 2.94 -1.75 -11.84
CA SER A 204 2.20 -1.96 -13.09
C SER A 204 3.09 -2.04 -14.34
N CYS A 205 4.34 -1.57 -14.25
CA CYS A 205 5.33 -1.65 -15.33
C CYS A 205 5.99 -3.04 -15.44
N GLU A 206 5.82 -3.91 -14.43
CA GLU A 206 6.29 -5.29 -14.48
C GLU A 206 5.38 -6.15 -15.39
N GLY A 207 6.00 -7.04 -16.15
CA GLY A 207 5.32 -8.06 -16.96
C GLY A 207 4.83 -7.58 -18.34
N GLU A 208 4.30 -8.54 -19.08
CA GLU A 208 3.81 -8.34 -20.45
C GLU A 208 2.32 -8.71 -20.55
N ARG A 209 1.58 -8.00 -21.40
CA ARG A 209 0.18 -8.36 -21.72
C ARG A 209 0.13 -9.60 -22.58
N PHE A 210 -0.84 -10.48 -22.36
CA PHE A 210 -1.03 -11.76 -23.05
C PHE A 210 -2.50 -12.04 -23.40
#